data_6adf46666a8293a89182330040931330
#
_entry.id   6adf46666a8293a89182330040931330
#
_cell.length_a   1.000
_cell.length_b   1.000
_cell.length_c   1.000
_cell.angle_alpha   90.00
_cell.angle_beta   90.00
_cell.angle_gamma   90.00
#
_symmetry.space_group_name_H-M   'P 1'
#
loop_
_entity.id
_entity.type
_entity.pdbx_description
1 polymer ?
#
loop_
_entity_poly.entity_id
_entity_poly.type
_entity_poly.pdbx_seq_one_letter_code
_entity_poly.pdbx_strand_id
1 'polypeptide(L)'
;MKIALITDAWQPQVNGVVTTLVELVRELQRAGHLVEVIHPGLFKTRPCPGYAGIDLAIRPSRELSVRLDLLQPDAIHIATEGPLGWAARRYCLKRKLRFTTAFHTKFPEILHAALKVPLAWGYALFRHFHTPSAGVMVPTHGVLRMLEARGFRNLRAWTHGVDTALFPYQPEPRRYEPLGTLARPVALFVGRVSYEKNIEAFLKLDLPGSKVVCGVGPVEAALRERFPGVHWLGLLPRDELARVYAA
;
A
#
# COMPACT_ATOMS: atom_id res chain seq x y z
N MET A 1 -21.88 -11.93 3.66
CA MET A 1 -21.13 -12.53 2.53
C MET A 1 -19.79 -13.04 3.04
N LYS A 2 -19.28 -14.13 2.45
CA LYS A 2 -17.90 -14.60 2.62
C LYS A 2 -17.03 -13.96 1.53
N ILE A 3 -16.00 -13.23 1.93
CA ILE A 3 -15.12 -12.51 1.02
C ILE A 3 -13.71 -13.08 1.15
N ALA A 4 -13.12 -13.52 0.05
CA ALA A 4 -11.69 -13.85 -0.02
C ALA A 4 -10.93 -12.60 -0.49
N LEU A 5 -10.04 -12.09 0.35
CA LEU A 5 -9.10 -11.02 0.02
C LEU A 5 -7.71 -11.63 -0.14
N ILE A 6 -7.17 -11.61 -1.36
CA ILE A 6 -5.87 -12.17 -1.67
C ILE A 6 -4.85 -11.05 -1.85
N THR A 7 -3.75 -11.12 -1.11
CA THR A 7 -2.71 -10.08 -1.15
C THR A 7 -1.32 -10.64 -0.90
N ASP A 8 -0.31 -10.10 -1.57
CA ASP A 8 1.11 -10.35 -1.27
C ASP A 8 1.68 -9.35 -0.25
N ALA A 9 0.90 -8.31 0.09
CA ALA A 9 1.24 -7.29 1.08
C ALA A 9 0.32 -7.38 2.30
N TRP A 10 0.83 -7.88 3.42
CA TRP A 10 0.10 -8.01 4.68
C TRP A 10 1.02 -7.83 5.88
N GLN A 11 0.44 -7.72 7.07
CA GLN A 11 1.21 -7.68 8.32
C GLN A 11 2.21 -8.84 8.42
N PRO A 12 3.42 -8.63 8.96
CA PRO A 12 3.89 -7.45 9.71
C PRO A 12 4.46 -6.31 8.85
N GLN A 13 4.32 -6.33 7.53
CA GLN A 13 4.81 -5.25 6.68
C GLN A 13 4.12 -3.92 7.03
N VAL A 14 4.90 -2.83 7.04
CA VAL A 14 4.39 -1.46 7.28
C VAL A 14 4.49 -0.66 5.98
N ASN A 15 3.37 -0.54 5.28
CA ASN A 15 3.25 0.28 4.07
C ASN A 15 1.79 0.67 3.81
N GLY A 16 1.58 1.61 2.87
CA GLY A 16 0.24 2.15 2.59
C GLY A 16 -0.77 1.11 2.09
N VAL A 17 -0.33 0.07 1.36
CA VAL A 17 -1.21 -1.00 0.88
C VAL A 17 -1.73 -1.81 2.06
N VAL A 18 -0.83 -2.24 2.95
CA VAL A 18 -1.20 -2.99 4.16
C VAL A 18 -2.16 -2.18 5.03
N THR A 19 -1.87 -0.90 5.27
CA THR A 19 -2.75 -0.02 6.05
C THR A 19 -4.14 0.05 5.43
N THR A 20 -4.23 0.27 4.12
CA THR A 20 -5.52 0.33 3.41
C THR A 20 -6.29 -0.99 3.49
N LEU A 21 -5.62 -2.12 3.31
CA LEU A 21 -6.27 -3.44 3.33
C LEU A 21 -6.73 -3.84 4.74
N VAL A 22 -5.96 -3.51 5.77
CA VAL A 22 -6.35 -3.76 7.17
C VAL A 22 -7.62 -2.97 7.52
N GLU A 23 -7.67 -1.70 7.16
CA GLU A 23 -8.87 -0.88 7.37
C GLU A 23 -10.07 -1.40 6.54
N LEU A 24 -9.84 -1.78 5.29
CA LEU A 24 -10.89 -2.38 4.46
C LEU A 24 -11.48 -3.64 5.11
N VAL A 25 -10.62 -4.54 5.60
CA VAL A 25 -11.06 -5.76 6.29
C VAL A 25 -11.87 -5.42 7.53
N ARG A 26 -11.39 -4.47 8.34
CA ARG A 26 -12.09 -4.01 9.54
C ARG A 26 -13.49 -3.50 9.22
N GLU A 27 -13.63 -2.64 8.21
CA GLU A 27 -14.91 -2.06 7.82
C GLU A 27 -15.87 -3.09 7.21
N LEU A 28 -15.35 -4.03 6.40
CA LEU A 28 -16.15 -5.13 5.88
C LEU A 28 -16.67 -6.04 7.00
N GLN A 29 -15.83 -6.33 8.01
CA GLN A 29 -16.24 -7.11 9.18
C GLN A 29 -17.26 -6.37 10.03
N ARG A 30 -17.13 -5.05 10.22
CA ARG A 30 -18.14 -4.20 10.88
C ARG A 30 -19.46 -4.19 10.12
N ALA A 31 -19.41 -4.27 8.80
CA ALA A 31 -20.60 -4.39 7.95
C ALA A 31 -21.22 -5.82 7.94
N GLY A 32 -20.73 -6.73 8.79
CA GLY A 32 -21.25 -8.09 8.93
C GLY A 32 -20.80 -9.08 7.87
N HIS A 33 -19.69 -8.80 7.16
CA HIS A 33 -19.10 -9.75 6.22
C HIS A 33 -18.04 -10.63 6.90
N LEU A 34 -17.96 -11.89 6.49
CA LEU A 34 -16.84 -12.77 6.82
C LEU A 34 -15.72 -12.53 5.82
N VAL A 35 -14.58 -12.02 6.26
CA VAL A 35 -13.43 -11.75 5.38
C VAL A 35 -12.28 -12.68 5.75
N GLU A 36 -11.88 -13.51 4.80
CA GLU A 36 -10.69 -14.36 4.87
C GLU A 36 -9.57 -13.70 4.08
N VAL A 37 -8.46 -13.36 4.77
CA VAL A 37 -7.29 -12.77 4.14
C VAL A 37 -6.28 -13.87 3.83
N ILE A 38 -6.01 -14.07 2.54
CA ILE A 38 -5.00 -15.03 2.06
C ILE A 38 -3.72 -14.24 1.72
N HIS A 39 -2.68 -14.43 2.56
CA HIS A 39 -1.45 -13.63 2.53
C HIS A 39 -0.20 -14.52 2.66
N PRO A 40 1.02 -14.01 2.38
CA PRO A 40 2.24 -14.83 2.34
C PRO A 40 2.53 -15.62 3.61
N GLY A 41 2.18 -15.09 4.80
CA GLY A 41 2.40 -15.78 6.08
C GLY A 41 1.65 -17.12 6.24
N LEU A 42 0.72 -17.43 5.34
CA LEU A 42 0.02 -18.72 5.30
C LEU A 42 0.74 -19.78 4.43
N PHE A 43 1.87 -19.44 3.82
CA PHE A 43 2.59 -20.24 2.84
C PHE A 43 4.07 -20.34 3.15
N LYS A 44 4.78 -21.25 2.49
CA LYS A 44 6.24 -21.17 2.42
C LYS A 44 6.64 -19.93 1.63
N THR A 45 7.55 -19.13 2.19
CA THR A 45 7.98 -17.87 1.59
C THR A 45 9.48 -17.83 1.30
N ARG A 46 9.85 -16.83 0.51
CA ARG A 46 11.24 -16.36 0.34
C ARG A 46 11.26 -14.84 0.37
N PRO A 47 12.35 -14.23 0.83
CA PRO A 47 12.51 -12.78 0.76
C PRO A 47 12.40 -12.26 -0.67
N CYS A 48 11.75 -11.10 -0.84
CA CYS A 48 11.70 -10.41 -2.13
C CYS A 48 13.09 -9.79 -2.44
N PRO A 49 13.71 -10.12 -3.58
CA PRO A 49 14.99 -9.50 -3.96
C PRO A 49 14.86 -7.97 -4.03
N GLY A 50 15.79 -7.27 -3.36
CA GLY A 50 15.83 -5.81 -3.37
C GLY A 50 14.82 -5.10 -2.45
N TYR A 51 13.95 -5.84 -1.76
CA TYR A 51 12.94 -5.28 -0.85
C TYR A 51 12.96 -6.00 0.49
N ALA A 52 13.74 -5.49 1.43
CA ALA A 52 13.77 -6.02 2.80
C ALA A 52 12.38 -5.95 3.47
N GLY A 53 12.01 -7.01 4.18
CA GLY A 53 10.73 -7.10 4.91
C GLY A 53 9.52 -7.45 4.04
N ILE A 54 9.71 -7.77 2.76
CA ILE A 54 8.67 -8.33 1.89
C ILE A 54 8.97 -9.79 1.60
N ASP A 55 8.06 -10.66 1.97
CA ASP A 55 8.14 -12.09 1.69
C ASP A 55 7.18 -12.48 0.57
N LEU A 56 7.65 -13.31 -0.36
CA LEU A 56 6.85 -13.79 -1.49
C LEU A 56 6.54 -15.29 -1.32
N ALA A 57 5.28 -15.66 -1.50
CA ALA A 57 4.85 -17.05 -1.44
C ALA A 57 5.48 -17.90 -2.56
N ILE A 58 5.98 -19.08 -2.21
CA ILE A 58 6.61 -20.02 -3.15
C ILE A 58 5.56 -21.01 -3.65
N ARG A 59 5.32 -21.02 -4.98
CA ARG A 59 4.41 -21.97 -5.64
C ARG A 59 3.02 -22.08 -4.96
N PRO A 60 2.33 -20.96 -4.65
CA PRO A 60 1.14 -20.98 -3.80
C PRO A 60 -0.10 -21.64 -4.45
N SER A 61 -0.08 -21.92 -5.75
CA SER A 61 -1.28 -22.27 -6.53
C SER A 61 -2.09 -23.45 -5.97
N ARG A 62 -1.43 -24.52 -5.50
CA ARG A 62 -2.12 -25.70 -4.99
C ARG A 62 -2.79 -25.42 -3.65
N GLU A 63 -2.05 -24.87 -2.73
CA GLU A 63 -2.54 -24.58 -1.38
C GLU A 63 -3.60 -23.48 -1.39
N LEU A 64 -3.41 -22.43 -2.19
CA LEU A 64 -4.41 -21.36 -2.41
C LEU A 64 -5.72 -21.94 -2.97
N SER A 65 -5.64 -22.88 -3.94
CA SER A 65 -6.83 -23.51 -4.49
C SER A 65 -7.60 -24.28 -3.41
N VAL A 66 -6.92 -25.06 -2.57
CA VAL A 66 -7.53 -25.80 -1.46
C VAL A 66 -8.23 -24.83 -0.49
N ARG A 67 -7.57 -23.73 -0.11
CA ARG A 67 -8.15 -22.72 0.79
C ARG A 67 -9.42 -22.10 0.20
N LEU A 68 -9.40 -21.72 -1.08
CA LEU A 68 -10.56 -21.13 -1.74
C LEU A 68 -11.70 -22.14 -1.93
N ASP A 69 -11.36 -23.42 -2.21
CA ASP A 69 -12.35 -24.50 -2.32
C ASP A 69 -13.04 -24.80 -0.97
N LEU A 70 -12.31 -24.70 0.15
CA LEU A 70 -12.86 -24.86 1.50
C LEU A 70 -13.68 -23.63 1.93
N LEU A 71 -13.21 -22.43 1.64
CA LEU A 71 -13.89 -21.19 2.00
C LEU A 71 -15.19 -20.99 1.24
N GLN A 72 -15.24 -21.38 -0.04
CA GLN A 72 -16.36 -21.14 -0.95
C GLN A 72 -16.83 -19.67 -0.88
N PRO A 73 -15.97 -18.71 -1.26
CA PRO A 73 -16.28 -17.29 -1.10
C PRO A 73 -17.38 -16.83 -2.07
N ASP A 74 -18.25 -15.93 -1.59
CA ASP A 74 -19.25 -15.24 -2.42
C ASP A 74 -18.61 -14.16 -3.31
N ALA A 75 -17.47 -13.60 -2.86
CA ALA A 75 -16.71 -12.59 -3.58
C ALA A 75 -15.20 -12.81 -3.42
N ILE A 76 -14.46 -12.52 -4.50
CA ILE A 76 -13.00 -12.65 -4.52
C ILE A 76 -12.40 -11.29 -4.92
N HIS A 77 -11.52 -10.75 -4.08
CA HIS A 77 -10.74 -9.56 -4.37
C HIS A 77 -9.25 -9.87 -4.35
N ILE A 78 -8.57 -9.62 -5.46
CA ILE A 78 -7.12 -9.80 -5.61
C ILE A 78 -6.47 -8.42 -5.52
N ALA A 79 -5.90 -8.11 -4.37
CA ALA A 79 -5.41 -6.77 -4.06
C ALA A 79 -4.01 -6.46 -4.60
N THR A 80 -3.22 -7.49 -4.95
CA THR A 80 -1.84 -7.29 -5.44
C THR A 80 -1.51 -8.23 -6.59
N GLU A 81 -0.50 -7.86 -7.39
CA GLU A 81 -0.08 -8.54 -8.60
C GLU A 81 1.11 -9.49 -8.39
N GLY A 82 1.38 -9.88 -7.14
CA GLY A 82 2.46 -10.80 -6.80
C GLY A 82 2.09 -12.28 -7.01
N PRO A 83 2.92 -13.22 -6.50
CA PRO A 83 2.72 -14.66 -6.69
C PRO A 83 1.36 -15.17 -6.26
N LEU A 84 0.81 -14.66 -5.13
CA LEU A 84 -0.55 -15.00 -4.67
C LEU A 84 -1.60 -14.46 -5.62
N GLY A 85 -1.46 -13.20 -6.04
CA GLY A 85 -2.37 -12.59 -6.99
C GLY A 85 -2.44 -13.35 -8.32
N TRP A 86 -1.32 -13.74 -8.90
CA TRP A 86 -1.28 -14.56 -10.11
C TRP A 86 -1.87 -15.96 -9.93
N ALA A 87 -1.66 -16.57 -8.77
CA ALA A 87 -2.26 -17.87 -8.44
C ALA A 87 -3.78 -17.77 -8.31
N ALA A 88 -4.28 -16.75 -7.63
CA ALA A 88 -5.72 -16.49 -7.47
C ALA A 88 -6.40 -16.18 -8.81
N ARG A 89 -5.76 -15.33 -9.63
CA ARG A 89 -6.24 -15.03 -10.99
C ARG A 89 -6.40 -16.33 -11.81
N ARG A 90 -5.39 -17.19 -11.81
CA ARG A 90 -5.42 -18.47 -12.52
C ARG A 90 -6.54 -19.37 -12.00
N TYR A 91 -6.72 -19.44 -10.69
CA TYR A 91 -7.80 -20.18 -10.04
C TYR A 91 -9.16 -19.71 -10.51
N CYS A 92 -9.42 -18.39 -10.45
CA CYS A 92 -10.69 -17.79 -10.87
C CYS A 92 -10.98 -18.05 -12.35
N LEU A 93 -9.99 -17.84 -13.23
CA LEU A 93 -10.16 -18.08 -14.67
C LEU A 93 -10.49 -19.53 -14.99
N LYS A 94 -9.78 -20.50 -14.36
CA LYS A 94 -10.04 -21.94 -14.56
C LYS A 94 -11.44 -22.35 -14.13
N ARG A 95 -11.98 -21.69 -13.08
CA ARG A 95 -13.33 -21.99 -12.54
C ARG A 95 -14.42 -21.04 -13.05
N LYS A 96 -14.07 -20.12 -13.94
CA LYS A 96 -14.98 -19.08 -14.47
C LYS A 96 -15.65 -18.24 -13.37
N LEU A 97 -14.91 -17.99 -12.27
CA LEU A 97 -15.36 -17.16 -11.17
C LEU A 97 -15.09 -15.69 -11.46
N ARG A 98 -16.04 -14.83 -11.09
CA ARG A 98 -15.84 -13.38 -11.14
C ARG A 98 -14.94 -12.94 -9.98
N PHE A 99 -14.06 -11.98 -10.23
CA PHE A 99 -13.18 -11.39 -9.23
C PHE A 99 -12.92 -9.93 -9.53
N THR A 100 -12.53 -9.18 -8.54
CA THR A 100 -12.04 -7.80 -8.67
C THR A 100 -10.56 -7.74 -8.37
N THR A 101 -9.90 -6.69 -8.86
CA THR A 101 -8.49 -6.43 -8.60
C THR A 101 -8.28 -4.99 -8.14
N ALA A 102 -7.10 -4.66 -7.62
CA ALA A 102 -6.73 -3.29 -7.30
C ALA A 102 -5.36 -2.95 -7.89
N PHE A 103 -5.18 -1.70 -8.28
CA PHE A 103 -3.92 -1.12 -8.73
C PHE A 103 -3.43 -0.14 -7.67
N HIS A 104 -2.69 -0.63 -6.69
CA HIS A 104 -2.21 0.19 -5.56
C HIS A 104 -0.89 0.88 -5.84
N THR A 105 -0.02 0.26 -6.63
CA THR A 105 1.38 0.68 -6.79
C THR A 105 1.75 0.68 -8.27
N LYS A 106 2.49 1.70 -8.69
CA LYS A 106 3.03 1.79 -10.05
C LYS A 106 4.24 0.86 -10.21
N PHE A 107 4.01 -0.46 -10.07
CA PHE A 107 5.06 -1.46 -10.23
C PHE A 107 5.78 -1.42 -11.57
N PRO A 108 5.15 -1.11 -12.72
CA PRO A 108 5.86 -0.94 -13.98
C PRO A 108 7.01 0.08 -13.90
N GLU A 109 6.81 1.21 -13.21
CA GLU A 109 7.83 2.23 -12.98
C GLU A 109 8.95 1.72 -12.07
N ILE A 110 8.59 0.97 -11.03
CA ILE A 110 9.56 0.37 -10.11
C ILE A 110 10.43 -0.66 -10.85
N LEU A 111 9.82 -1.54 -11.65
CA LEU A 111 10.53 -2.52 -12.48
C LEU A 111 11.44 -1.84 -13.51
N HIS A 112 10.97 -0.74 -14.13
CA HIS A 112 11.78 0.04 -15.04
C HIS A 112 12.98 0.66 -14.34
N ALA A 113 12.78 1.27 -13.17
CA ALA A 113 13.86 1.89 -12.40
C ALA A 113 14.90 0.87 -11.93
N ALA A 114 14.46 -0.28 -11.41
CA ALA A 114 15.33 -1.30 -10.82
C ALA A 114 15.99 -2.22 -11.86
N LEU A 115 15.24 -2.67 -12.86
CA LEU A 115 15.67 -3.72 -13.81
C LEU A 115 15.79 -3.24 -15.24
N LYS A 116 15.55 -1.94 -15.51
CA LYS A 116 15.56 -1.34 -16.85
C LYS A 116 14.57 -1.99 -17.84
N VAL A 117 13.55 -2.69 -17.32
CA VAL A 117 12.46 -3.24 -18.15
C VAL A 117 11.73 -2.10 -18.84
N PRO A 118 11.50 -2.15 -20.16
CA PRO A 118 10.73 -1.11 -20.86
C PRO A 118 9.34 -0.92 -20.23
N LEU A 119 8.97 0.34 -19.95
CA LEU A 119 7.69 0.67 -19.31
C LEU A 119 6.49 0.05 -20.05
N ALA A 120 6.53 0.03 -21.39
CA ALA A 120 5.48 -0.56 -22.21
C ALA A 120 5.24 -2.04 -21.90
N TRP A 121 6.31 -2.80 -21.68
CA TRP A 121 6.23 -4.23 -21.33
C TRP A 121 5.68 -4.43 -19.92
N GLY A 122 6.15 -3.62 -18.97
CA GLY A 122 5.61 -3.61 -17.62
C GLY A 122 4.09 -3.37 -17.63
N TYR A 123 3.65 -2.31 -18.28
CA TYR A 123 2.23 -2.01 -18.39
C TYR A 123 1.44 -3.05 -19.19
N ALA A 124 2.01 -3.67 -20.22
CA ALA A 124 1.35 -4.77 -20.94
C ALA A 124 1.12 -6.00 -20.04
N LEU A 125 2.11 -6.37 -19.22
CA LEU A 125 1.98 -7.46 -18.24
C LEU A 125 0.88 -7.16 -17.21
N PHE A 126 0.87 -5.96 -16.63
CA PHE A 126 -0.13 -5.57 -15.64
C PHE A 126 -1.52 -5.43 -16.26
N ARG A 127 -1.63 -4.88 -17.47
CA ARG A 127 -2.89 -4.88 -18.20
C ARG A 127 -3.40 -6.30 -18.45
N HIS A 128 -2.55 -7.24 -18.86
CA HIS A 128 -2.93 -8.66 -19.00
C HIS A 128 -3.43 -9.25 -17.68
N PHE A 129 -2.80 -8.89 -16.56
CA PHE A 129 -3.24 -9.34 -15.22
C PHE A 129 -4.66 -8.86 -14.91
N HIS A 130 -4.95 -7.57 -15.13
CA HIS A 130 -6.20 -6.94 -14.74
C HIS A 130 -7.36 -7.14 -15.73
N THR A 131 -7.07 -7.36 -17.01
CA THR A 131 -8.10 -7.44 -18.09
C THR A 131 -9.28 -8.36 -17.78
N PRO A 132 -9.11 -9.58 -17.21
CA PRO A 132 -10.23 -10.47 -16.96
C PRO A 132 -11.03 -10.14 -15.69
N SER A 133 -10.62 -9.14 -14.92
CA SER A 133 -11.34 -8.75 -13.71
C SER A 133 -12.65 -8.04 -14.01
N ALA A 134 -13.64 -8.23 -13.15
CA ALA A 134 -14.93 -7.53 -13.23
C ALA A 134 -14.81 -6.03 -12.88
N GLY A 135 -13.75 -5.65 -12.17
CA GLY A 135 -13.43 -4.26 -11.84
C GLY A 135 -12.01 -4.14 -11.30
N VAL A 136 -11.31 -3.10 -11.72
CA VAL A 136 -9.97 -2.72 -11.23
C VAL A 136 -10.12 -1.49 -10.34
N MET A 137 -9.91 -1.65 -9.05
CA MET A 137 -9.97 -0.56 -8.08
C MET A 137 -8.75 0.34 -8.19
N VAL A 138 -8.96 1.64 -8.37
CA VAL A 138 -7.91 2.62 -8.63
C VAL A 138 -8.00 3.78 -7.64
N PRO A 139 -6.90 4.17 -6.97
CA PRO A 139 -6.96 5.07 -5.80
C PRO A 139 -7.24 6.54 -6.16
N THR A 140 -6.89 6.99 -7.36
CA THR A 140 -7.06 8.40 -7.74
C THR A 140 -7.51 8.55 -9.19
N HIS A 141 -8.24 9.63 -9.49
CA HIS A 141 -8.64 9.97 -10.86
C HIS A 141 -7.43 10.19 -11.79
N GLY A 142 -6.30 10.70 -11.28
CA GLY A 142 -5.09 10.86 -12.07
C GLY A 142 -4.51 9.52 -12.52
N VAL A 143 -4.43 8.53 -11.61
CA VAL A 143 -4.00 7.16 -11.94
C VAL A 143 -5.02 6.49 -12.86
N LEU A 144 -6.31 6.69 -12.64
CA LEU A 144 -7.36 6.13 -13.49
C LEU A 144 -7.18 6.59 -14.94
N ARG A 145 -7.11 7.90 -15.18
CA ARG A 145 -6.87 8.44 -16.55
C ARG A 145 -5.56 7.92 -17.16
N MET A 146 -4.51 7.82 -16.36
CA MET A 146 -3.22 7.29 -16.81
C MET A 146 -3.33 5.83 -17.27
N LEU A 147 -4.11 4.99 -16.57
CA LEU A 147 -4.34 3.59 -16.91
C LEU A 147 -5.27 3.47 -18.15
N GLU A 148 -6.32 4.29 -18.24
CA GLU A 148 -7.20 4.35 -19.44
C GLU A 148 -6.39 4.64 -20.70
N ALA A 149 -5.51 5.65 -20.64
CA ALA A 149 -4.62 6.00 -21.76
C ALA A 149 -3.68 4.86 -22.16
N ARG A 150 -3.43 3.88 -21.27
CA ARG A 150 -2.64 2.67 -21.51
C ARG A 150 -3.47 1.44 -21.86
N GLY A 151 -4.79 1.63 -22.13
CA GLY A 151 -5.70 0.59 -22.58
C GLY A 151 -6.20 -0.37 -21.48
N PHE A 152 -6.10 0.03 -20.22
CA PHE A 152 -6.79 -0.71 -19.15
C PHE A 152 -8.29 -0.48 -19.23
N ARG A 153 -9.06 -1.48 -18.85
CA ARG A 153 -10.53 -1.46 -18.88
C ARG A 153 -11.10 -1.81 -17.51
N ASN A 154 -12.40 -1.64 -17.33
CA ASN A 154 -13.15 -1.95 -16.12
C ASN A 154 -12.63 -1.19 -14.87
N LEU A 155 -12.02 -0.02 -15.06
CA LEU A 155 -11.50 0.81 -14.00
C LEU A 155 -12.63 1.36 -13.13
N ARG A 156 -12.43 1.35 -11.81
CA ARG A 156 -13.34 1.89 -10.80
C ARG A 156 -12.56 2.79 -9.86
N ALA A 157 -13.00 4.03 -9.73
CA ALA A 157 -12.46 4.92 -8.72
C ALA A 157 -12.73 4.35 -7.32
N TRP A 158 -11.68 4.18 -6.55
CA TRP A 158 -11.76 3.76 -5.16
C TRP A 158 -10.75 4.59 -4.35
N THR A 159 -11.20 5.77 -3.93
CA THR A 159 -10.40 6.61 -3.04
C THR A 159 -10.28 5.93 -1.68
N HIS A 160 -9.05 5.81 -1.21
CA HIS A 160 -8.81 5.24 0.11
C HIS A 160 -9.45 6.15 1.17
N GLY A 161 -10.13 5.55 2.14
CA GLY A 161 -10.65 6.26 3.30
C GLY A 161 -9.57 6.53 4.35
N VAL A 162 -9.94 7.31 5.35
CA VAL A 162 -9.14 7.54 6.56
C VAL A 162 -10.01 7.24 7.78
N ASP A 163 -9.41 6.69 8.82
CA ASP A 163 -10.07 6.51 10.12
C ASP A 163 -10.26 7.87 10.80
N THR A 164 -11.44 8.47 10.63
CA THR A 164 -11.78 9.78 11.19
C THR A 164 -11.96 9.78 12.70
N ALA A 165 -12.11 8.63 13.33
CA ALA A 165 -12.11 8.52 14.79
C ALA A 165 -10.68 8.62 15.34
N LEU A 166 -9.71 8.03 14.63
CA LEU A 166 -8.30 8.11 14.98
C LEU A 166 -7.65 9.43 14.54
N PHE A 167 -8.04 9.95 13.37
CA PHE A 167 -7.57 11.24 12.80
C PHE A 167 -8.73 12.24 12.71
N PRO A 168 -9.30 12.68 13.85
CA PRO A 168 -10.40 13.63 13.84
C PRO A 168 -9.90 15.01 13.39
N TYR A 169 -10.79 15.81 12.79
CA TYR A 169 -10.52 17.21 12.57
C TYR A 169 -10.28 17.93 13.90
N GLN A 170 -9.19 18.67 13.99
CA GLN A 170 -8.80 19.47 15.15
C GLN A 170 -8.77 20.92 14.74
N PRO A 171 -9.69 21.78 15.24
CA PRO A 171 -9.66 23.22 14.92
C PRO A 171 -8.46 23.92 15.55
N GLU A 172 -8.03 23.44 16.73
CA GLU A 172 -6.89 23.97 17.46
C GLU A 172 -5.77 22.91 17.58
N PRO A 173 -4.50 23.29 17.37
CA PRO A 173 -3.37 22.37 17.56
C PRO A 173 -3.33 21.82 18.98
N ARG A 174 -3.13 20.51 19.11
CA ARG A 174 -2.94 19.87 20.40
C ARG A 174 -1.46 19.86 20.78
N ARG A 175 -1.20 20.03 22.07
CA ARG A 175 0.16 19.91 22.58
C ARG A 175 0.64 18.47 22.46
N TYR A 176 1.79 18.30 21.80
CA TYR A 176 2.50 17.01 21.72
C TYR A 176 3.96 17.28 22.10
N GLU A 177 4.40 16.71 23.24
CA GLU A 177 5.71 17.00 23.83
C GLU A 177 6.89 16.96 22.86
N PRO A 178 7.05 15.96 21.99
CA PRO A 178 8.18 15.93 21.07
C PRO A 178 8.23 17.09 20.06
N LEU A 179 7.11 17.83 19.89
CA LEU A 179 7.03 19.00 19.02
C LEU A 179 6.89 20.32 19.79
N GLY A 180 6.76 20.25 21.12
CA GLY A 180 6.41 21.40 21.97
C GLY A 180 7.42 22.54 21.97
N THR A 181 8.70 22.24 21.70
CA THR A 181 9.80 23.22 21.69
C THR A 181 10.18 23.70 20.29
N LEU A 182 9.53 23.16 19.26
CA LEU A 182 9.87 23.45 17.87
C LEU A 182 9.29 24.79 17.42
N ALA A 183 10.07 25.51 16.62
CA ALA A 183 9.60 26.75 15.98
C ALA A 183 8.44 26.46 15.00
N ARG A 184 7.41 27.31 15.05
CA ARG A 184 6.23 27.20 14.21
C ARG A 184 6.35 28.04 12.93
N PRO A 185 5.72 27.65 11.82
CA PRO A 185 4.93 26.41 11.64
C PRO A 185 5.79 25.14 11.59
N VAL A 186 5.18 23.97 11.85
CA VAL A 186 5.84 22.69 11.69
C VAL A 186 5.47 22.11 10.34
N ALA A 187 6.46 21.94 9.46
CA ALA A 187 6.31 21.22 8.20
C ALA A 187 6.57 19.73 8.43
N LEU A 188 5.57 18.88 8.17
CA LEU A 188 5.60 17.46 8.48
C LEU A 188 5.68 16.59 7.21
N PHE A 189 6.63 15.68 7.18
CA PHE A 189 6.68 14.57 6.22
C PHE A 189 6.37 13.26 6.94
N VAL A 190 5.41 12.49 6.41
CA VAL A 190 5.09 11.16 6.93
C VAL A 190 5.21 10.12 5.82
N GLY A 191 6.07 9.12 6.04
CA GLY A 191 6.24 8.05 5.08
C GLY A 191 7.60 7.36 5.15
N ARG A 192 7.76 6.33 4.32
CA ARG A 192 9.06 5.65 4.18
C ARG A 192 10.13 6.62 3.71
N VAL A 193 11.27 6.61 4.38
CA VAL A 193 12.42 7.45 4.03
C VAL A 193 13.21 6.78 2.89
N SER A 194 12.78 7.03 1.64
CA SER A 194 13.28 6.36 0.46
C SER A 194 13.20 7.25 -0.79
N TYR A 195 14.00 6.93 -1.81
CA TYR A 195 14.10 7.73 -3.03
C TYR A 195 12.76 7.90 -3.76
N GLU A 196 11.95 6.85 -3.83
CA GLU A 196 10.65 6.87 -4.52
C GLU A 196 9.63 7.79 -3.85
N LYS A 197 9.85 8.18 -2.58
CA LYS A 197 9.03 9.14 -1.85
C LYS A 197 9.48 10.60 -2.03
N ASN A 198 10.59 10.80 -2.76
CA ASN A 198 11.14 12.12 -3.05
C ASN A 198 11.31 13.03 -1.82
N ILE A 199 11.64 12.40 -0.67
CA ILE A 199 11.78 13.12 0.61
C ILE A 199 12.83 14.24 0.53
N GLU A 200 13.87 14.06 -0.29
CA GLU A 200 14.92 15.07 -0.44
C GLU A 200 14.39 16.40 -0.99
N ALA A 201 13.36 16.36 -1.84
CA ALA A 201 12.70 17.58 -2.30
C ALA A 201 12.05 18.33 -1.13
N PHE A 202 11.38 17.63 -0.20
CA PHE A 202 10.83 18.23 1.01
C PHE A 202 11.92 18.81 1.91
N LEU A 203 13.04 18.10 2.11
CA LEU A 203 14.12 18.54 2.97
C LEU A 203 14.82 19.79 2.44
N LYS A 204 14.90 19.97 1.11
CA LYS A 204 15.50 21.14 0.44
C LYS A 204 14.61 22.38 0.43
N LEU A 205 13.32 22.26 0.73
CA LEU A 205 12.45 23.43 0.75
C LEU A 205 12.97 24.43 1.80
N ASP A 206 13.00 25.69 1.45
CA ASP A 206 13.23 26.79 2.39
C ASP A 206 11.88 27.18 3.00
N LEU A 207 11.62 26.71 4.21
CA LEU A 207 10.35 26.89 4.91
C LEU A 207 10.62 27.52 6.28
N PRO A 208 9.76 28.47 6.71
CA PRO A 208 9.83 28.99 8.07
C PRO A 208 9.48 27.88 9.08
N GLY A 209 9.97 28.04 10.31
CA GLY A 209 9.68 27.10 11.40
C GLY A 209 10.53 25.83 11.35
N SER A 210 9.94 24.69 11.68
CA SER A 210 10.66 23.43 11.84
C SER A 210 10.21 22.38 10.84
N LYS A 211 11.16 21.55 10.37
CA LYS A 211 10.87 20.36 9.56
C LYS A 211 10.91 19.11 10.43
N VAL A 212 9.89 18.29 10.32
CA VAL A 212 9.73 17.02 11.06
C VAL A 212 9.51 15.87 10.09
N VAL A 213 10.17 14.75 10.33
CA VAL A 213 10.04 13.53 9.54
C VAL A 213 9.58 12.39 10.45
N CYS A 214 8.45 11.77 10.10
CA CYS A 214 7.94 10.54 10.70
C CYS A 214 8.10 9.40 9.70
N GLY A 215 8.92 8.43 10.04
CA GLY A 215 9.20 7.26 9.22
C GLY A 215 10.66 6.86 9.25
N VAL A 216 10.93 5.66 8.73
CA VAL A 216 12.28 5.11 8.60
C VAL A 216 12.49 4.62 7.17
N GLY A 217 13.75 4.42 6.77
CA GLY A 217 14.02 3.85 5.46
C GLY A 217 15.50 3.86 5.06
N PRO A 218 15.80 3.30 3.89
CA PRO A 218 17.18 2.99 3.50
C PRO A 218 18.08 4.22 3.30
N VAL A 219 17.51 5.42 3.10
CA VAL A 219 18.29 6.65 2.87
C VAL A 219 18.32 7.57 4.10
N GLU A 220 17.73 7.15 5.23
CA GLU A 220 17.60 7.97 6.43
C GLU A 220 18.95 8.45 6.99
N ALA A 221 19.91 7.53 7.16
CA ALA A 221 21.22 7.86 7.75
C ALA A 221 21.94 8.96 6.95
N ALA A 222 22.02 8.81 5.64
CA ALA A 222 22.66 9.80 4.77
C ALA A 222 21.91 11.15 4.76
N LEU A 223 20.58 11.14 4.89
CA LEU A 223 19.81 12.37 4.92
C LEU A 223 19.90 13.07 6.27
N ARG A 224 20.02 12.35 7.38
CA ARG A 224 20.27 12.94 8.70
C ARG A 224 21.58 13.72 8.73
N GLU A 225 22.64 13.18 8.16
CA GLU A 225 23.95 13.85 8.06
C GLU A 225 23.88 15.13 7.21
N ARG A 226 23.15 15.07 6.08
CA ARG A 226 23.03 16.20 5.15
C ARG A 226 22.07 17.30 5.62
N PHE A 227 21.11 16.97 6.49
CA PHE A 227 20.07 17.88 6.97
C PHE A 227 19.97 17.83 8.51
N PRO A 228 21.01 18.32 9.23
CA PRO A 228 21.08 18.21 10.70
C PRO A 228 20.01 19.02 11.44
N GLY A 229 19.40 20.02 10.79
CA GLY A 229 18.32 20.84 11.38
C GLY A 229 16.92 20.21 11.30
N VAL A 230 16.80 18.99 10.80
CA VAL A 230 15.50 18.29 10.67
C VAL A 230 15.27 17.40 11.90
N HIS A 231 14.05 17.41 12.42
CA HIS A 231 13.65 16.57 13.55
C HIS A 231 13.10 15.22 13.04
N TRP A 232 13.73 14.13 13.45
CA TRP A 232 13.39 12.79 13.00
C TRP A 232 12.74 12.02 14.16
N LEU A 233 11.47 11.70 14.03
CA LEU A 233 10.69 10.97 15.04
C LEU A 233 10.72 9.44 14.84
N GLY A 234 11.31 8.96 13.73
CA GLY A 234 11.34 7.54 13.42
C GLY A 234 9.97 6.97 13.05
N LEU A 235 9.81 5.66 13.18
CA LEU A 235 8.55 4.97 12.96
C LEU A 235 7.67 5.11 14.19
N LEU A 236 6.49 5.71 14.04
CA LEU A 236 5.52 5.89 15.11
C LEU A 236 4.33 4.92 14.96
N PRO A 237 3.76 4.42 16.06
CA PRO A 237 2.44 3.80 16.08
C PRO A 237 1.37 4.77 15.56
N ARG A 238 0.23 4.23 15.10
CA ARG A 238 -0.80 5.06 14.45
C ARG A 238 -1.44 6.09 15.39
N ASP A 239 -1.62 5.75 16.64
CA ASP A 239 -2.14 6.66 17.68
C ASP A 239 -1.18 7.82 17.98
N GLU A 240 0.12 7.54 18.07
CA GLU A 240 1.17 8.55 18.18
C GLU A 240 1.23 9.43 16.94
N LEU A 241 1.15 8.82 15.75
CA LEU A 241 1.13 9.57 14.50
C LEU A 241 -0.09 10.49 14.40
N ALA A 242 -1.26 10.07 14.90
CA ALA A 242 -2.45 10.92 14.97
C ALA A 242 -2.22 12.15 15.88
N ARG A 243 -1.48 12.00 16.97
CA ARG A 243 -1.09 13.12 17.83
C ARG A 243 -0.14 14.09 17.14
N VAL A 244 0.82 13.57 16.34
CA VAL A 244 1.72 14.41 15.54
C VAL A 244 0.95 15.23 14.51
N TYR A 245 -0.05 14.63 13.85
CA TYR A 245 -0.91 15.35 12.90
C TYR A 245 -1.79 16.42 13.56
N ALA A 246 -2.17 16.21 14.82
CA ALA A 246 -3.01 17.12 15.58
C ALA A 246 -2.22 18.28 16.23
N ALA A 247 -0.90 18.22 16.24
CA ALA A 247 -0.01 19.19 16.88
C ALA A 247 0.55 20.22 15.92
#